data_f383dc0b0088b11245cc99c9e00d4c05
#
_entry.id   f383dc0b0088b11245cc99c9e00d4c05
#
_cell.length_a   1.000
_cell.length_b   1.000
_cell.length_c   1.000
_cell.angle_alpha   90.00
_cell.angle_beta   90.00
_cell.angle_gamma   90.00
#
_symmetry.space_group_name_H-M   'P 1'
#
loop_
_entity.id
_entity.type
_entity.pdbx_description
1 polymer ?
#
loop_
_entity_poly.entity_id
_entity_poly.type
_entity_poly.pdbx_seq_one_letter_code
_entity_poly.pdbx_strand_id
1 'polypeptide(L)' 'MIETVVALLMFVNHEIKEHRIQNSMSMCLKGKREATRQLSDNIEYKCIKTKAEVHMNKDGSKYIKKIILE' A
#
# COMPACT_ATOMS: atom_id res chain seq x y z
N MET A 1 -14.56 -7.85 3.74
CA MET A 1 -14.44 -8.50 2.42
C MET A 1 -12.98 -8.64 2.07
N ILE A 2 -12.57 -9.82 1.63
CA ILE A 2 -11.17 -10.08 1.27
C ILE A 2 -11.02 -10.02 -0.24
N GLU A 3 -10.10 -9.19 -0.71
CA GLU A 3 -9.83 -8.99 -2.13
C GLU A 3 -8.33 -9.05 -2.40
N THR A 4 -7.96 -9.44 -3.61
CA THR A 4 -6.59 -9.28 -4.08
C THR A 4 -6.40 -7.84 -4.54
N VAL A 5 -5.42 -7.16 -3.97
CA VAL A 5 -5.16 -5.75 -4.25
C VAL A 5 -3.68 -5.53 -4.52
N VAL A 6 -3.38 -4.45 -5.25
CA VAL A 6 -2.03 -3.92 -5.35
C VAL A 6 -1.90 -2.87 -4.27
N ALA A 7 -0.95 -3.02 -3.38
CA ALA A 7 -0.77 -2.13 -2.25
C ALA A 7 0.60 -1.48 -2.25
N LEU A 8 0.62 -0.18 -1.98
CA LEU A 8 1.85 0.56 -1.70
C LEU A 8 2.04 0.58 -0.19
N LEU A 9 3.13 -0.02 0.27
CA LEU A 9 3.46 -0.09 1.68
C LEU A 9 4.57 0.88 2.03
N MET A 10 4.38 1.61 3.11
CA MET A 10 5.43 2.46 3.68
C MET A 10 5.97 1.81 4.96
N PHE A 11 7.26 1.52 4.96
CA PHE A 11 7.97 0.98 6.10
C PHE A 11 8.80 2.08 6.77
N VAL A 12 8.69 2.18 8.07
CA VAL A 12 9.53 3.06 8.89
C VAL A 12 10.22 2.18 9.92
N ASN A 13 11.55 2.18 9.91
CA ASN A 13 12.37 1.31 10.77
C ASN A 13 11.95 -0.17 10.67
N HIS A 14 11.70 -0.64 9.43
CA HIS A 14 11.29 -2.00 9.11
C HIS A 14 9.88 -2.38 9.56
N GLU A 15 9.07 -1.43 10.02
CA GLU A 15 7.67 -1.64 10.38
C GLU A 15 6.75 -0.97 9.37
N ILE A 16 5.63 -1.64 9.04
CA ILE A 16 4.62 -1.06 8.16
C ILE A 16 3.89 0.04 8.91
N LYS A 17 3.97 1.29 8.42
CA LYS A 17 3.27 2.43 9.00
C LYS A 17 2.05 2.86 8.17
N GLU A 18 2.10 2.66 6.87
CA GLU A 18 0.98 2.96 5.98
C GLU A 18 0.85 1.90 4.90
N HIS A 19 -0.37 1.72 4.44
CA HIS A 19 -0.67 0.92 3.26
C HIS A 19 -1.79 1.60 2.49
N ARG A 20 -1.65 1.64 1.15
CA ARG A 20 -2.63 2.25 0.27
C ARG A 20 -2.94 1.31 -0.88
N ILE A 21 -4.21 1.25 -1.26
CA ILE A 21 -4.62 0.49 -2.44
C ILE A 21 -4.30 1.32 -3.68
N GLN A 22 -3.66 0.67 -4.66
CA GLN A 22 -3.39 1.27 -5.95
C GLN A 22 -4.22 0.56 -7.02
N ASN A 23 -4.56 1.27 -8.10
CA ASN A 23 -5.38 0.73 -9.18
C ASN A 23 -4.64 -0.33 -10.00
N SER A 24 -3.32 -0.25 -10.07
CA SER A 24 -2.49 -1.18 -10.81
C SER A 24 -1.07 -1.16 -10.27
N MET A 25 -0.29 -2.18 -10.65
CA MET A 25 1.14 -2.22 -10.29
C MET A 25 1.90 -1.04 -10.89
N SER A 26 1.55 -0.62 -12.12
CA SER A 26 2.17 0.56 -12.75
C SER A 26 1.97 1.82 -11.93
N MET A 27 0.75 2.05 -11.43
CA MET A 27 0.44 3.20 -10.59
C MET A 27 1.16 3.12 -9.26
N CYS A 28 1.25 1.92 -8.69
CA CYS A 28 1.98 1.70 -7.45
C CYS A 28 3.47 2.03 -7.60
N LEU A 29 4.09 1.55 -8.66
CA LEU A 29 5.52 1.81 -8.94
C LEU A 29 5.79 3.28 -9.19
N LYS A 30 4.87 3.98 -9.86
CA LYS A 30 4.96 5.41 -10.08
C LYS A 30 4.93 6.16 -8.75
N GLY A 31 3.98 5.85 -7.88
CA GLY A 31 3.88 6.45 -6.55
C GLY A 31 5.08 6.15 -5.68
N LYS A 32 5.58 4.91 -5.74
CA LYS A 32 6.80 4.51 -5.05
C LYS A 32 8.00 5.34 -5.50
N ARG A 33 8.15 5.53 -6.81
CA ARG A 33 9.26 6.31 -7.38
C ARG A 33 9.21 7.76 -6.93
N GLU A 34 8.03 8.38 -6.96
CA GLU A 34 7.85 9.76 -6.51
C GLU A 34 8.14 9.92 -5.02
N ALA A 35 7.64 8.98 -4.20
CA ALA A 35 7.87 8.99 -2.76
C ALA A 35 9.34 8.76 -2.41
N THR A 36 10.02 7.88 -3.15
CA THR A 36 11.43 7.56 -2.92
C THR A 36 12.35 8.78 -3.10
N ARG A 37 11.94 9.76 -3.90
CA ARG A 37 12.72 10.99 -4.09
C ARG A 37 12.81 11.86 -2.84
N GLN A 38 11.94 11.64 -1.87
CA GLN A 38 11.84 12.45 -0.66
C GLN A 38 12.29 11.70 0.58
N LEU A 39 13.05 10.63 0.43
CA LEU A 39 13.33 9.71 1.52
C LEU A 39 14.35 10.20 2.54
N SER A 40 14.06 9.87 3.80
CA SER A 40 15.06 9.70 4.85
C SER A 40 15.50 8.22 4.88
N ASP A 41 16.65 7.95 5.50
CA ASP A 41 17.31 6.63 5.45
C ASP A 41 16.52 5.49 6.07
N ASN A 42 15.56 5.78 6.94
CA ASN A 42 14.78 4.78 7.65
C ASN A 42 13.42 4.50 7.05
N ILE A 43 13.10 5.10 5.91
CA ILE A 43 11.81 4.94 5.24
C ILE A 43 12.00 4.15 3.95
N GLU A 44 11.19 3.11 3.76
CA GLU A 44 11.18 2.31 2.55
C GLU A 44 9.75 2.19 2.02
N TYR A 45 9.63 2.10 0.70
CA TYR A 45 8.36 1.84 0.03
C TYR A 45 8.43 0.54 -0.75
N LYS A 46 7.35 -0.24 -0.69
CA LYS A 46 7.25 -1.47 -1.48
C LYS A 46 5.88 -1.55 -2.13
N CYS A 47 5.87 -2.09 -3.36
CA CYS A 47 4.64 -2.43 -4.06
C CYS A 47 4.46 -3.93 -4.02
N ILE A 48 3.32 -4.38 -3.53
CA ILE A 48 2.99 -5.81 -3.48
C ILE A 48 1.60 -6.05 -4.04
N LYS A 49 1.40 -7.25 -4.55
CA LYS A 49 0.08 -7.74 -4.91
C LYS A 49 -0.28 -8.83 -3.91
N THR A 50 -1.28 -8.60 -3.10
CA THR A 50 -1.62 -9.50 -1.99
C THR A 50 -3.12 -9.44 -1.68
N LYS A 51 -3.57 -10.37 -0.87
CA LYS A 51 -4.92 -10.33 -0.34
C LYS A 51 -4.99 -9.39 0.85
N ALA A 52 -6.08 -8.68 0.96
CA ALA A 52 -6.31 -7.76 2.07
C ALA A 52 -7.79 -7.75 2.45
N GLU A 53 -8.06 -7.55 3.72
CA GLU A 53 -9.41 -7.26 4.16
C GLU A 53 -9.71 -5.79 3.85
N VAL A 54 -10.70 -5.56 2.99
CA VAL A 54 -11.01 -4.26 2.44
C VAL A 54 -12.39 -3.83 2.92
N HIS A 55 -12.50 -2.59 3.35
CA HIS A 55 -13.75 -1.95 3.73
C HIS A 55 -14.01 -0.74 2.86
N MET A 56 -15.28 -0.43 2.66
CA MET A 56 -15.67 0.69 1.85
C MET A 56 -16.06 1.88 2.73
N ASN A 57 -15.56 3.06 2.40
CA ASN A 57 -15.98 4.31 3.04
C ASN A 57 -17.35 4.73 2.52
N LYS A 58 -17.96 5.70 3.21
CA LYS A 58 -19.27 6.22 2.82
C LYS A 58 -19.28 6.89 1.45
N ASP A 59 -18.13 7.39 1.00
CA ASP A 59 -17.99 8.03 -0.31
C ASP A 59 -17.70 7.06 -1.46
N GLY A 60 -17.68 5.75 -1.16
CA GLY A 60 -17.42 4.72 -2.15
C GLY A 60 -15.95 4.33 -2.32
N SER A 61 -15.03 5.02 -1.68
CA SER A 61 -13.63 4.65 -1.73
C SER A 61 -13.36 3.43 -0.84
N LYS A 62 -12.35 2.66 -1.18
CA LYS A 62 -11.95 1.48 -0.40
C LYS A 62 -10.69 1.76 0.39
N TYR A 63 -10.58 1.13 1.55
CA TYR A 63 -9.37 1.17 2.34
C TYR A 63 -9.03 -0.23 2.86
N ILE A 64 -7.75 -0.44 3.15
CA ILE A 64 -7.28 -1.72 3.69
C ILE A 64 -7.42 -1.68 5.21
N LYS A 65 -8.19 -2.62 5.75
CA LYS A 65 -8.29 -2.80 7.19
C LYS A 65 -7.16 -3.70 7.70
N LYS A 66 -6.82 -4.73 6.94
CA LYS A 66 -5.78 -5.67 7.30
C LYS A 66 -5.17 -6.28 6.05
N ILE A 67 -3.85 -6.35 6.00
CA ILE A 67 -3.12 -7.04 4.93
C ILE A 67 -2.89 -8.49 5.35
N ILE A 68 -3.21 -9.40 4.43
CA ILE A 68 -2.98 -10.82 4.62
C ILE A 68 -1.71 -11.15 3.85
N LEU A 69 -0.62 -11.31 4.57
CA LEU A 69 0.67 -11.69 3.98
C LEU A 69 0.77 -13.21 3.98
N GLU A 70 0.97 -13.77 2.80
CA GLU A 70 1.18 -15.20 2.62
C GLU A 70 2.67 -15.54 2.64
#